data_a90497ea8040673b05b7dc6fa5f9f784
#
_entry.id   a90497ea8040673b05b7dc6fa5f9f784
#
_cell.length_a   1.000
_cell.length_b   1.000
_cell.length_c   1.000
_cell.angle_alpha   90.00
_cell.angle_beta   90.00
_cell.angle_gamma   90.00
#
_symmetry.space_group_name_H-M   'P 1'
#
loop_
_entity.id
_entity.type
_entity.pdbx_description
1 polymer ?
#
loop_
_entity_poly.entity_id
_entity_poly.type
_entity_poly.pdbx_seq_one_letter_code
_entity_poly.pdbx_strand_id
1 'polypeptide(L)'
;MPTSRSLDHFVICVGDIETAAEAWRRLGFRVMPVMQHVNIGTSNVIVQFEDTYLELIGDFDYCHLAPLVDRMQPWLALDEDVYWQTSITSRRLEDELEPLRAKGLAPQPINSAARRVRLTEGGWDETDSRSFYTFNEHDIHASLFMSDHRKPEAIWMPGWQCHPNTTRRVLGISYLAEDVARVANYMSMMFGAEPDEQAPDRMAFRTPRGEFLEICDQSAGRVPGSQPLQAGVGARGAAFTIGVDSVERCRWALRDGGVPHRLLGDTLVVPASHGCGMALHFREL
;
A
#
# COMPACT_ATOMS: atom_id res chain seq x y z
N MET A 1 -1.02 -22.44 -10.24
CA MET A 1 -0.23 -22.69 -9.01
C MET A 1 -0.41 -21.50 -8.09
N PRO A 2 -0.46 -21.65 -6.76
CA PRO A 2 -0.54 -20.51 -5.86
C PRO A 2 0.68 -19.59 -6.03
N THR A 3 0.51 -18.31 -5.76
CA THR A 3 1.62 -17.34 -5.82
C THR A 3 2.67 -17.68 -4.75
N SER A 4 3.93 -17.40 -5.06
CA SER A 4 5.04 -17.44 -4.09
C SER A 4 5.34 -16.06 -3.49
N ARG A 5 4.63 -15.00 -3.94
CA ARG A 5 4.85 -13.61 -3.55
C ARG A 5 3.84 -13.18 -2.49
N SER A 6 4.31 -12.38 -1.54
CA SER A 6 3.49 -11.75 -0.50
C SER A 6 3.41 -10.25 -0.74
N LEU A 7 2.48 -9.59 -0.05
CA LEU A 7 2.45 -8.13 -0.02
C LEU A 7 3.67 -7.64 0.77
N ASP A 8 4.34 -6.63 0.26
CA ASP A 8 5.53 -6.08 0.88
C ASP A 8 5.20 -4.76 1.60
N HIS A 9 4.78 -3.77 0.85
CA HIS A 9 4.31 -2.50 1.39
C HIS A 9 3.33 -1.80 0.46
N PHE A 10 2.74 -0.72 0.98
CA PHE A 10 1.70 0.06 0.33
C PHE A 10 2.13 1.51 0.30
N VAL A 11 1.94 2.19 -0.82
CA VAL A 11 2.35 3.58 -0.99
C VAL A 11 1.15 4.47 -1.25
N ILE A 12 1.04 5.56 -0.48
CA ILE A 12 0.06 6.63 -0.67
C ILE A 12 0.83 7.90 -0.97
N CYS A 13 0.55 8.55 -2.09
CA CYS A 13 1.01 9.91 -2.38
C CYS A 13 0.15 10.90 -1.60
N VAL A 14 0.79 11.85 -0.91
CA VAL A 14 0.11 12.84 -0.09
C VAL A 14 0.58 14.25 -0.46
N GLY A 15 -0.34 15.20 -0.40
CA GLY A 15 -0.04 16.60 -0.71
C GLY A 15 0.78 17.29 0.36
N ASP A 16 0.52 16.98 1.65
CA ASP A 16 1.25 17.49 2.81
C ASP A 16 1.59 16.33 3.76
N ILE A 17 2.86 16.02 3.88
CA ILE A 17 3.31 14.82 4.60
C ILE A 17 3.12 14.89 6.11
N GLU A 18 3.24 16.09 6.71
CA GLU A 18 3.04 16.27 8.15
C GLU A 18 1.56 16.17 8.51
N THR A 19 0.68 16.77 7.70
CA THR A 19 -0.77 16.63 7.85
C THR A 19 -1.21 15.17 7.73
N ALA A 20 -0.69 14.45 6.74
CA ALA A 20 -0.97 13.03 6.56
C ALA A 20 -0.44 12.18 7.73
N ALA A 21 0.79 12.45 8.20
CA ALA A 21 1.35 11.78 9.37
C ALA A 21 0.48 11.98 10.63
N GLU A 22 -0.01 13.20 10.85
CA GLU A 22 -0.89 13.51 11.98
C GLU A 22 -2.25 12.82 11.84
N ALA A 23 -2.82 12.75 10.63
CA ALA A 23 -4.04 12.00 10.39
C ALA A 23 -3.87 10.52 10.78
N TRP A 24 -2.76 9.89 10.44
CA TRP A 24 -2.48 8.51 10.82
C TRP A 24 -2.17 8.34 12.32
N ARG A 25 -1.57 9.32 13.02
CA ARG A 25 -1.45 9.31 14.50
C ARG A 25 -2.84 9.36 15.15
N ARG A 26 -3.76 10.18 14.64
CA ARG A 26 -5.14 10.24 15.12
C ARG A 26 -5.93 8.94 14.90
N LEU A 27 -5.58 8.15 13.90
CA LEU A 27 -6.09 6.79 13.71
C LEU A 27 -5.56 5.79 14.76
N GLY A 28 -4.67 6.24 15.66
CA GLY A 28 -4.07 5.43 16.71
C GLY A 28 -2.88 4.59 16.25
N PHE A 29 -2.27 4.92 15.11
CA PHE A 29 -1.02 4.30 14.69
C PHE A 29 0.20 4.98 15.32
N ARG A 30 1.24 4.20 15.57
CA ARG A 30 2.57 4.71 15.80
C ARG A 30 3.20 5.03 14.45
N VAL A 31 3.45 6.31 14.22
CA VAL A 31 3.95 6.83 12.95
C VAL A 31 5.41 7.23 13.13
N MET A 32 6.29 6.74 12.26
CA MET A 32 7.71 7.10 12.29
C MET A 32 7.92 8.58 11.96
N PRO A 33 9.07 9.18 12.35
CA PRO A 33 9.39 10.54 11.93
C PRO A 33 9.44 10.68 10.40
N VAL A 34 9.10 11.88 9.92
CA VAL A 34 9.32 12.25 8.51
C VAL A 34 10.82 12.18 8.20
N MET A 35 11.17 11.49 7.14
CA MET A 35 12.54 11.34 6.68
C MET A 35 12.62 11.54 5.17
N GLN A 36 13.72 12.16 4.71
CA GLN A 36 14.00 12.28 3.29
C GLN A 36 14.67 11.01 2.77
N HIS A 37 14.32 10.61 1.56
CA HIS A 37 15.11 9.66 0.80
C HIS A 37 16.44 10.28 0.40
N VAL A 38 17.50 9.48 0.49
CA VAL A 38 18.87 9.97 0.20
C VAL A 38 19.05 10.28 -1.28
N ASN A 39 18.32 9.59 -2.16
CA ASN A 39 18.62 9.55 -3.59
C ASN A 39 17.41 9.66 -4.54
N ILE A 40 16.21 9.91 -4.05
CA ILE A 40 14.99 10.01 -4.89
C ILE A 40 14.18 11.31 -4.72
N GLY A 41 14.67 12.29 -4.01
CA GLY A 41 14.03 13.62 -3.93
C GLY A 41 12.61 13.61 -3.41
N THR A 42 12.32 12.76 -2.42
CA THR A 42 11.02 12.70 -1.74
C THR A 42 11.21 12.55 -0.25
N SER A 43 10.22 12.98 0.52
CA SER A 43 10.10 12.63 1.94
C SER A 43 9.10 11.51 2.14
N ASN A 44 9.27 10.72 3.17
CA ASN A 44 8.30 9.70 3.53
C ASN A 44 8.07 9.61 5.04
N VAL A 45 6.93 8.99 5.36
CA VAL A 45 6.55 8.57 6.70
C VAL A 45 6.11 7.11 6.63
N ILE A 46 6.53 6.32 7.61
CA ILE A 46 6.21 4.89 7.64
C ILE A 46 5.39 4.54 8.87
N VAL A 47 4.38 3.68 8.63
CA VAL A 47 3.64 2.92 9.65
C VAL A 47 3.99 1.45 9.46
N GLN A 48 4.68 0.85 10.43
CA GLN A 48 5.16 -0.53 10.35
C GLN A 48 4.15 -1.52 10.93
N PHE A 49 3.96 -2.65 10.26
CA PHE A 49 3.23 -3.81 10.73
C PHE A 49 4.18 -5.01 10.89
N GLU A 50 3.68 -6.16 11.30
CA GLU A 50 4.53 -7.35 11.52
C GLU A 50 5.31 -7.76 10.27
N ASP A 51 4.65 -7.80 9.11
CA ASP A 51 5.21 -8.32 7.86
C ASP A 51 5.18 -7.35 6.69
N THR A 52 4.56 -6.17 6.89
CA THR A 52 4.35 -5.15 5.85
C THR A 52 4.56 -3.77 6.45
N TYR A 53 4.55 -2.74 5.63
CA TYR A 53 4.45 -1.35 6.09
C TYR A 53 3.61 -0.51 5.13
N LEU A 54 3.08 0.60 5.64
CA LEU A 54 2.52 1.66 4.84
C LEU A 54 3.52 2.78 4.73
N GLU A 55 3.68 3.32 3.54
CA GLU A 55 4.49 4.48 3.23
C GLU A 55 3.59 5.62 2.75
N LEU A 56 3.61 6.74 3.46
CA LEU A 56 3.11 8.02 2.97
C LEU A 56 4.29 8.73 2.31
N ILE A 57 4.17 9.12 1.06
CA ILE A 57 5.23 9.76 0.29
C ILE A 57 4.77 11.13 -0.20
N GLY A 58 5.62 12.14 -0.02
CA GLY A 58 5.33 13.52 -0.39
C GLY A 58 6.60 14.36 -0.59
N ASP A 59 6.46 15.68 -0.55
CA ASP A 59 7.57 16.65 -0.69
C ASP A 59 8.41 16.38 -1.95
N PHE A 60 7.76 16.21 -3.09
CA PHE A 60 8.41 15.80 -4.33
C PHE A 60 9.35 16.89 -4.86
N ASP A 61 10.65 16.63 -4.85
CA ASP A 61 11.63 17.41 -5.60
C ASP A 61 11.70 16.90 -7.05
N TYR A 62 10.91 17.53 -7.90
CA TYR A 62 10.80 17.17 -9.33
C TYR A 62 12.13 17.22 -10.10
N CYS A 63 13.11 17.98 -9.61
CA CYS A 63 14.44 18.04 -10.23
C CYS A 63 15.24 16.74 -10.04
N HIS A 64 14.94 15.98 -8.98
CA HIS A 64 15.63 14.73 -8.63
C HIS A 64 14.85 13.47 -8.98
N LEU A 65 13.55 13.56 -9.21
CA LEU A 65 12.69 12.43 -9.54
C LEU A 65 12.79 11.93 -10.99
N ALA A 66 13.69 12.48 -11.73
CA ALA A 66 13.87 12.20 -13.16
C ALA A 66 13.82 10.76 -13.51
N PRO A 67 13.57 9.84 -14.03
CA PRO A 67 12.72 9.36 -15.12
C PRO A 67 11.34 8.81 -14.65
N LEU A 68 11.09 8.75 -13.34
CA LEU A 68 9.81 8.28 -12.79
C LEU A 68 8.71 9.35 -12.82
N VAL A 69 9.09 10.64 -12.81
CA VAL A 69 8.15 11.78 -12.73
C VAL A 69 7.09 11.74 -13.81
N ASP A 70 7.47 11.48 -15.06
CA ASP A 70 6.51 11.44 -16.17
C ASP A 70 5.47 10.34 -15.97
N ARG A 71 5.89 9.21 -15.39
CA ARG A 71 4.99 8.08 -15.07
C ARG A 71 4.15 8.33 -13.83
N MET A 72 4.57 9.24 -12.94
CA MET A 72 3.81 9.64 -11.75
C MET A 72 2.75 10.71 -12.03
N GLN A 73 2.80 11.40 -13.15
CA GLN A 73 1.85 12.48 -13.49
C GLN A 73 0.37 12.10 -13.30
N PRO A 74 -0.10 10.87 -13.63
CA PRO A 74 -1.49 10.51 -13.40
C PRO A 74 -1.92 10.59 -11.93
N TRP A 75 -1.03 10.29 -10.97
CA TRP A 75 -1.32 10.41 -9.52
C TRP A 75 -1.18 11.84 -9.05
N LEU A 76 -0.15 12.54 -9.49
CA LEU A 76 0.11 13.94 -9.12
C LEU A 76 -0.92 14.92 -9.67
N ALA A 77 -1.61 14.54 -10.75
CA ALA A 77 -2.72 15.32 -11.32
C ALA A 77 -4.02 15.22 -10.51
N LEU A 78 -4.12 14.23 -9.62
CA LEU A 78 -5.22 14.15 -8.66
C LEU A 78 -4.87 15.11 -7.52
N ASP A 79 -5.58 16.24 -7.42
CA ASP A 79 -5.35 17.28 -6.40
C ASP A 79 -5.85 16.83 -5.01
N GLU A 80 -5.47 15.62 -4.60
CA GLU A 80 -5.83 14.98 -3.33
C GLU A 80 -4.84 13.88 -2.97
N ASP A 81 -4.87 13.42 -1.71
CA ASP A 81 -4.15 12.23 -1.28
C ASP A 81 -4.67 11.02 -2.06
N VAL A 82 -3.78 10.23 -2.62
CA VAL A 82 -4.14 9.12 -3.50
C VAL A 82 -3.28 7.90 -3.27
N TYR A 83 -3.93 6.73 -3.25
CA TYR A 83 -3.21 5.47 -3.26
C TYR A 83 -2.39 5.33 -4.54
N TRP A 84 -1.07 5.14 -4.37
CA TRP A 84 -0.18 5.01 -5.52
C TRP A 84 -0.06 3.57 -5.97
N GLN A 85 0.60 2.71 -5.19
CA GLN A 85 0.89 1.33 -5.62
C GLN A 85 1.03 0.37 -4.43
N THR A 86 0.80 -0.93 -4.72
CA THR A 86 1.22 -2.03 -3.84
C THR A 86 2.57 -2.57 -4.31
N SER A 87 3.48 -2.74 -3.37
CA SER A 87 4.68 -3.54 -3.55
C SER A 87 4.42 -5.01 -3.20
N ILE A 88 4.97 -5.90 -4.01
CA ILE A 88 5.01 -7.35 -3.73
C ILE A 88 6.45 -7.82 -3.57
N THR A 89 6.65 -8.84 -2.74
CA THR A 89 8.00 -9.33 -2.44
C THR A 89 8.65 -10.02 -3.64
N SER A 90 9.94 -9.80 -3.83
CA SER A 90 10.81 -10.64 -4.67
C SER A 90 12.09 -10.97 -3.91
N ARG A 91 12.63 -12.14 -4.16
CA ARG A 91 13.93 -12.56 -3.60
C ARG A 91 15.10 -12.15 -4.48
N ARG A 92 14.87 -12.01 -5.78
CA ARG A 92 15.88 -11.67 -6.80
C ARG A 92 15.20 -10.93 -7.93
N LEU A 93 15.24 -9.61 -7.90
CA LEU A 93 14.59 -8.75 -8.88
C LEU A 93 15.07 -9.02 -10.31
N GLU A 94 16.34 -9.35 -10.49
CA GLU A 94 16.92 -9.64 -11.80
C GLU A 94 16.24 -10.83 -12.49
N ASP A 95 15.86 -11.85 -11.73
CA ASP A 95 15.22 -13.06 -12.25
C ASP A 95 13.76 -12.83 -12.66
N GLU A 96 13.15 -11.72 -12.23
CA GLU A 96 11.75 -11.37 -12.54
C GLU A 96 11.58 -10.66 -13.88
N LEU A 97 12.63 -9.94 -14.35
CA LEU A 97 12.50 -9.03 -15.49
C LEU A 97 12.11 -9.74 -16.78
N GLU A 98 12.83 -10.80 -17.16
CA GLU A 98 12.57 -11.53 -18.41
C GLU A 98 11.23 -12.29 -18.40
N PRO A 99 10.84 -13.01 -17.31
CA PRO A 99 9.51 -13.59 -17.23
C PRO A 99 8.36 -12.60 -17.38
N LEU A 100 8.49 -11.38 -16.84
CA LEU A 100 7.48 -10.33 -16.99
C LEU A 100 7.44 -9.78 -18.42
N ARG A 101 8.60 -9.56 -19.04
CA ARG A 101 8.69 -9.16 -20.46
C ARG A 101 8.06 -10.22 -21.39
N ALA A 102 8.31 -11.49 -21.13
CA ALA A 102 7.71 -12.59 -21.89
C ALA A 102 6.18 -12.63 -21.80
N LYS A 103 5.61 -12.05 -20.73
CA LYS A 103 4.15 -11.87 -20.56
C LYS A 103 3.62 -10.57 -21.17
N GLY A 104 4.46 -9.77 -21.82
CA GLY A 104 4.09 -8.50 -22.46
C GLY A 104 4.11 -7.29 -21.52
N LEU A 105 4.62 -7.43 -20.30
CA LEU A 105 4.81 -6.31 -19.39
C LEU A 105 6.14 -5.58 -19.67
N ALA A 106 6.21 -4.32 -19.25
CA ALA A 106 7.39 -3.45 -19.45
C ALA A 106 8.02 -3.06 -18.09
N PRO A 107 8.71 -4.00 -17.40
CA PRO A 107 9.37 -3.67 -16.14
C PRO A 107 10.45 -2.61 -16.36
N GLN A 108 10.42 -1.58 -15.51
CA GLN A 108 11.41 -0.51 -15.51
C GLN A 108 12.76 -1.03 -14.98
N PRO A 109 13.87 -0.31 -15.18
CA PRO A 109 15.13 -0.66 -14.57
C PRO A 109 15.05 -0.78 -13.05
N ILE A 110 15.86 -1.68 -12.48
CA ILE A 110 15.99 -1.81 -11.03
C ILE A 110 16.61 -0.55 -10.46
N ASN A 111 15.94 0.04 -9.48
CA ASN A 111 16.40 1.21 -8.74
C ASN A 111 16.76 0.82 -7.31
N SER A 112 17.71 1.55 -6.72
CA SER A 112 18.02 1.46 -5.30
C SER A 112 17.43 2.65 -4.56
N ALA A 113 16.85 2.39 -3.40
CA ALA A 113 16.32 3.39 -2.50
C ALA A 113 16.93 3.20 -1.11
N ALA A 114 17.38 4.31 -0.53
CA ALA A 114 17.90 4.33 0.83
C ALA A 114 17.31 5.52 1.59
N ARG A 115 17.05 5.33 2.87
CA ARG A 115 16.66 6.41 3.78
C ARG A 115 17.29 6.19 5.15
N ARG A 116 17.55 7.27 5.86
CA ARG A 116 17.95 7.19 7.25
C ARG A 116 16.77 6.74 8.13
N VAL A 117 17.05 5.92 9.10
CA VAL A 117 16.06 5.45 10.08
C VAL A 117 16.53 5.66 11.50
N ARG A 118 15.61 6.02 12.38
CA ARG A 118 15.86 6.12 13.81
C ARG A 118 15.61 4.77 14.45
N LEU A 119 16.66 4.20 15.06
CA LEU A 119 16.57 2.95 15.80
C LEU A 119 15.80 3.14 17.11
N THR A 120 15.09 2.12 17.56
CA THR A 120 14.27 2.16 18.78
C THR A 120 15.11 2.28 20.06
N GLU A 121 16.30 1.69 20.06
CA GLU A 121 17.30 1.76 21.14
C GLU A 121 18.12 3.06 21.13
N GLY A 122 17.88 3.91 20.16
CA GLY A 122 18.65 5.13 19.92
C GLY A 122 19.73 4.95 18.86
N GLY A 123 20.20 6.06 18.26
CA GLY A 123 21.13 6.04 17.13
C GLY A 123 20.39 6.09 15.78
N TRP A 124 21.15 5.95 14.72
CA TRP A 124 20.72 6.04 13.34
C TRP A 124 21.27 4.89 12.53
N ASP A 125 20.50 4.44 11.57
CA ASP A 125 20.90 3.48 10.55
C ASP A 125 20.37 3.93 9.17
N GLU A 126 20.59 3.15 8.14
CA GLU A 126 20.12 3.41 6.79
C GLU A 126 19.52 2.14 6.18
N THR A 127 18.38 2.26 5.53
CA THR A 127 17.77 1.15 4.76
C THR A 127 18.57 0.88 3.50
N ASP A 128 18.53 -0.35 3.01
CA ASP A 128 19.01 -0.73 1.67
C ASP A 128 17.91 -1.55 0.98
N SER A 129 17.22 -0.89 0.07
CA SER A 129 16.10 -1.46 -0.67
C SER A 129 16.31 -1.30 -2.16
N ARG A 130 15.87 -2.29 -2.92
CA ARG A 130 15.81 -2.22 -4.38
C ARG A 130 14.40 -2.50 -4.84
N SER A 131 14.02 -1.90 -5.95
CA SER A 131 12.71 -2.11 -6.56
C SER A 131 12.74 -1.90 -8.06
N PHE A 132 11.77 -2.45 -8.75
CA PHE A 132 11.40 -2.03 -10.09
C PHE A 132 9.90 -1.92 -10.22
N TYR A 133 9.47 -0.97 -11.04
CA TYR A 133 8.07 -0.69 -11.31
C TYR A 133 7.62 -1.39 -12.58
N THR A 134 6.36 -1.82 -12.59
CA THR A 134 5.69 -2.34 -13.77
C THR A 134 4.31 -1.68 -13.84
N PHE A 135 4.13 -0.80 -14.83
CA PHE A 135 2.89 -0.04 -14.92
C PHE A 135 1.82 -0.84 -15.67
N ASN A 136 0.60 -0.81 -15.15
CA ASN A 136 -0.58 -1.25 -15.86
C ASN A 136 -1.01 -0.15 -16.82
N GLU A 137 -0.70 -0.29 -18.10
CA GLU A 137 -0.91 0.77 -19.11
C GLU A 137 -2.40 1.08 -19.35
N HIS A 138 -3.32 0.19 -18.95
CA HIS A 138 -4.77 0.41 -19.05
C HIS A 138 -5.38 1.00 -17.79
N ASP A 139 -4.88 0.59 -16.61
CA ASP A 139 -5.41 0.97 -15.31
C ASP A 139 -4.23 1.36 -14.40
N ILE A 140 -3.59 2.48 -14.71
CA ILE A 140 -2.30 2.87 -14.15
C ILE A 140 -2.32 2.98 -12.62
N HIS A 141 -3.46 3.39 -12.03
CA HIS A 141 -3.65 3.47 -10.58
C HIS A 141 -3.83 2.10 -9.88
N ALA A 142 -3.84 1.01 -10.66
CA ALA A 142 -3.81 -0.37 -10.15
C ALA A 142 -2.47 -1.07 -10.48
N SER A 143 -1.42 -0.30 -10.69
CA SER A 143 -0.08 -0.84 -10.94
C SER A 143 0.53 -1.45 -9.68
N LEU A 144 1.40 -2.45 -9.88
CA LEU A 144 2.20 -3.08 -8.83
C LEU A 144 3.69 -2.87 -9.11
N PHE A 145 4.50 -3.00 -8.08
CA PHE A 145 5.95 -3.05 -8.22
C PHE A 145 6.54 -4.15 -7.34
N MET A 146 7.80 -4.48 -7.54
CA MET A 146 8.49 -5.49 -6.77
C MET A 146 9.62 -4.91 -5.96
N SER A 147 9.78 -5.37 -4.74
CA SER A 147 10.83 -4.94 -3.82
C SER A 147 11.65 -6.10 -3.26
N ASP A 148 12.92 -5.79 -3.02
CA ASP A 148 13.92 -6.64 -2.36
C ASP A 148 14.64 -5.78 -1.32
N HIS A 149 14.49 -6.14 -0.04
CA HIS A 149 15.11 -5.44 1.08
C HIS A 149 16.37 -6.19 1.51
N ARG A 150 17.53 -5.58 1.26
CA ARG A 150 18.84 -6.15 1.62
C ARG A 150 19.17 -6.00 3.09
N LYS A 151 18.46 -5.09 3.77
CA LYS A 151 18.64 -4.78 5.19
C LYS A 151 17.29 -4.73 5.90
N PRO A 152 16.58 -5.87 6.03
CA PRO A 152 15.24 -5.92 6.58
C PRO A 152 15.16 -5.47 8.05
N GLU A 153 16.24 -5.65 8.83
CA GLU A 153 16.33 -5.20 10.22
C GLU A 153 16.29 -3.68 10.39
N ALA A 154 16.62 -2.92 9.35
CA ALA A 154 16.49 -1.47 9.32
C ALA A 154 15.09 -1.00 8.88
N ILE A 155 14.22 -1.93 8.46
CA ILE A 155 12.85 -1.65 8.02
C ILE A 155 11.89 -2.12 9.10
N TRP A 156 11.90 -3.43 9.44
CA TRP A 156 10.99 -4.00 10.44
C TRP A 156 11.60 -3.95 11.83
N MET A 157 11.25 -2.91 12.58
CA MET A 157 11.74 -2.68 13.95
C MET A 157 10.60 -2.87 14.96
N PRO A 158 10.66 -3.89 15.84
CA PRO A 158 9.55 -4.22 16.75
C PRO A 158 9.03 -3.06 17.59
N GLY A 159 9.89 -2.11 17.96
CA GLY A 159 9.48 -0.92 18.70
C GLY A 159 8.53 0.01 17.95
N TRP A 160 8.51 -0.04 16.61
CA TRP A 160 7.60 0.76 15.79
C TRP A 160 6.31 0.01 15.42
N GLN A 161 6.23 -1.30 15.66
CA GLN A 161 5.10 -2.16 15.33
C GLN A 161 4.02 -2.23 16.43
N CYS A 162 4.23 -1.55 17.57
CA CYS A 162 3.28 -1.50 18.68
C CYS A 162 2.38 -0.28 18.55
N HIS A 163 1.11 -0.46 18.14
CA HIS A 163 0.17 0.61 17.90
C HIS A 163 -0.86 0.78 19.03
N PRO A 164 -1.19 2.03 19.45
CA PRO A 164 -2.28 2.30 20.40
C PRO A 164 -3.61 1.68 20.00
N ASN A 165 -3.94 1.63 18.70
CA ASN A 165 -5.15 1.00 18.16
C ASN A 165 -5.09 -0.53 18.08
N THR A 166 -4.08 -1.15 18.67
CA THR A 166 -3.85 -2.62 18.72
C THR A 166 -3.66 -3.32 17.37
N THR A 167 -3.35 -2.56 16.32
CA THR A 167 -3.05 -3.13 15.00
C THR A 167 -1.81 -4.00 15.04
N ARG A 168 -1.87 -5.16 14.34
CA ARG A 168 -0.76 -6.10 14.21
C ARG A 168 -0.29 -6.21 12.76
N ARG A 169 -1.20 -6.45 11.83
CA ARG A 169 -0.86 -6.73 10.43
C ARG A 169 -1.92 -6.25 9.46
N VAL A 170 -1.53 -6.03 8.23
CA VAL A 170 -2.47 -5.87 7.13
C VAL A 170 -2.93 -7.24 6.67
N LEU A 171 -4.24 -7.47 6.66
CA LEU A 171 -4.85 -8.71 6.18
C LEU A 171 -5.07 -8.69 4.67
N GLY A 172 -5.14 -7.52 4.08
CA GLY A 172 -5.26 -7.38 2.63
C GLY A 172 -5.60 -5.97 2.17
N ILE A 173 -5.68 -5.86 0.86
CA ILE A 173 -6.06 -4.64 0.15
C ILE A 173 -7.18 -4.93 -0.84
N SER A 174 -8.15 -4.02 -0.92
CA SER A 174 -9.24 -4.05 -1.90
C SER A 174 -9.04 -2.94 -2.92
N TYR A 175 -9.09 -3.30 -4.19
CA TYR A 175 -9.15 -2.39 -5.33
C TYR A 175 -10.59 -2.24 -5.81
N LEU A 176 -10.97 -1.06 -6.25
CA LEU A 176 -12.16 -0.85 -7.09
C LEU A 176 -11.75 -0.84 -8.56
N ALA A 177 -12.56 -1.41 -9.43
CA ALA A 177 -12.34 -1.44 -10.86
C ALA A 177 -13.64 -1.30 -11.64
N GLU A 178 -13.55 -0.69 -12.83
CA GLU A 178 -14.62 -0.73 -13.84
C GLU A 178 -14.63 -2.06 -14.60
N ASP A 179 -13.44 -2.64 -14.82
CA ASP A 179 -13.23 -3.93 -15.47
C ASP A 179 -12.36 -4.83 -14.57
N VAL A 180 -13.03 -5.61 -13.73
CA VAL A 180 -12.40 -6.53 -12.77
C VAL A 180 -11.50 -7.54 -13.47
N ALA A 181 -11.93 -8.09 -14.61
CA ALA A 181 -11.19 -9.12 -15.33
C ALA A 181 -9.89 -8.58 -15.93
N ARG A 182 -9.92 -7.36 -16.48
CA ARG A 182 -8.74 -6.71 -17.06
C ARG A 182 -7.67 -6.45 -15.99
N VAL A 183 -8.09 -5.90 -14.84
CA VAL A 183 -7.17 -5.63 -13.72
C VAL A 183 -6.62 -6.94 -13.14
N ALA A 184 -7.46 -7.96 -12.96
CA ALA A 184 -7.05 -9.26 -12.47
C ALA A 184 -6.05 -9.95 -13.40
N ASN A 185 -6.22 -9.83 -14.73
CA ASN A 185 -5.25 -10.36 -15.68
C ASN A 185 -3.85 -9.73 -15.52
N TYR A 186 -3.77 -8.40 -15.35
CA TYR A 186 -2.50 -7.75 -15.05
C TYR A 186 -1.90 -8.26 -13.72
N MET A 187 -2.71 -8.36 -12.67
CA MET A 187 -2.25 -8.85 -11.37
C MET A 187 -1.83 -10.32 -11.42
N SER A 188 -2.50 -11.17 -12.21
CA SER A 188 -2.07 -12.56 -12.46
C SER A 188 -0.67 -12.63 -13.08
N MET A 189 -0.37 -11.74 -14.01
CA MET A 189 0.98 -11.66 -14.59
C MET A 189 2.02 -11.28 -13.52
N MET A 190 1.71 -10.31 -12.67
CA MET A 190 2.59 -9.83 -11.60
C MET A 190 2.77 -10.86 -10.49
N PHE A 191 1.69 -11.51 -10.04
CA PHE A 191 1.77 -12.58 -9.03
C PHE A 191 2.33 -13.90 -9.56
N GLY A 192 2.28 -14.10 -10.88
CA GLY A 192 2.63 -15.39 -11.50
C GLY A 192 1.62 -16.50 -11.14
N ALA A 193 0.39 -16.15 -10.82
CA ALA A 193 -0.67 -17.04 -10.37
C ALA A 193 -2.04 -16.51 -10.80
N GLU A 194 -3.01 -17.42 -10.97
CA GLU A 194 -4.40 -17.06 -11.17
C GLU A 194 -5.06 -16.65 -9.83
N PRO A 195 -6.16 -15.87 -9.86
CA PRO A 195 -6.93 -15.58 -8.65
C PRO A 195 -7.45 -16.86 -7.99
N ASP A 196 -7.38 -16.92 -6.66
CA ASP A 196 -7.91 -18.03 -5.85
C ASP A 196 -9.44 -18.01 -5.77
N GLU A 197 -10.05 -16.82 -5.87
CA GLU A 197 -11.49 -16.61 -5.89
C GLU A 197 -11.85 -15.82 -7.16
N GLN A 198 -12.85 -16.31 -7.91
CA GLN A 198 -13.29 -15.70 -9.16
C GLN A 198 -14.81 -15.60 -9.20
N ALA A 199 -15.31 -14.38 -9.25
CA ALA A 199 -16.70 -14.04 -9.50
C ALA A 199 -16.76 -12.88 -10.49
N PRO A 200 -17.88 -12.67 -11.20
CA PRO A 200 -17.98 -11.61 -12.21
C PRO A 200 -17.71 -10.20 -11.64
N ASP A 201 -18.06 -9.97 -10.39
CA ASP A 201 -17.96 -8.69 -9.69
C ASP A 201 -16.79 -8.65 -8.68
N ARG A 202 -16.00 -9.74 -8.55
CA ARG A 202 -14.89 -9.84 -7.61
C ARG A 202 -13.90 -10.94 -7.99
N MET A 203 -12.62 -10.61 -7.96
CA MET A 203 -11.51 -11.57 -8.03
C MET A 203 -10.53 -11.32 -6.88
N ALA A 204 -9.95 -12.38 -6.31
CA ALA A 204 -9.03 -12.26 -5.19
C ALA A 204 -7.85 -13.22 -5.30
N PHE A 205 -6.68 -12.72 -4.94
CA PHE A 205 -5.43 -13.47 -4.81
C PHE A 205 -5.11 -13.63 -3.33
N ARG A 206 -4.62 -14.81 -2.94
CA ARG A 206 -4.11 -15.08 -1.59
C ARG A 206 -2.62 -15.31 -1.61
N THR A 207 -1.93 -14.65 -0.70
CA THR A 207 -0.48 -14.79 -0.55
C THR A 207 -0.12 -15.96 0.37
N PRO A 208 1.13 -16.43 0.37
CA PRO A 208 1.58 -17.49 1.29
C PRO A 208 1.44 -17.12 2.77
N ARG A 209 1.43 -15.82 3.13
CA ARG A 209 1.22 -15.34 4.49
C ARG A 209 -0.26 -15.18 4.85
N GLY A 210 -1.16 -15.49 3.90
CA GLY A 210 -2.61 -15.42 4.09
C GLY A 210 -3.22 -14.03 3.85
N GLU A 211 -2.41 -13.03 3.43
CA GLU A 211 -2.98 -11.75 3.00
C GLU A 211 -3.77 -11.95 1.70
N PHE A 212 -4.70 -11.04 1.45
CA PHE A 212 -5.41 -11.01 0.18
C PHE A 212 -5.18 -9.68 -0.58
N LEU A 213 -5.22 -9.77 -1.89
CA LEU A 213 -5.44 -8.64 -2.77
C LEU A 213 -6.69 -8.95 -3.58
N GLU A 214 -7.72 -8.13 -3.45
CA GLU A 214 -8.97 -8.31 -4.17
C GLU A 214 -9.27 -7.13 -5.09
N ILE A 215 -9.94 -7.43 -6.19
CA ILE A 215 -10.46 -6.47 -7.15
C ILE A 215 -11.98 -6.60 -7.14
N CYS A 216 -12.68 -5.53 -6.85
CA CYS A 216 -14.13 -5.48 -6.76
C CYS A 216 -14.68 -4.52 -7.82
N ASP A 217 -15.79 -4.91 -8.45
CA ASP A 217 -16.57 -3.98 -9.25
C ASP A 217 -17.07 -2.82 -8.38
N GLN A 218 -16.85 -1.58 -8.81
CA GLN A 218 -17.24 -0.41 -8.04
C GLN A 218 -18.75 -0.33 -7.80
N SER A 219 -19.57 -0.85 -8.73
CA SER A 219 -21.04 -0.83 -8.62
C SER A 219 -21.57 -1.83 -7.60
N ALA A 220 -20.80 -2.85 -7.25
CA ALA A 220 -21.21 -3.91 -6.32
C ALA A 220 -21.28 -3.48 -4.85
N GLY A 221 -20.75 -2.29 -4.50
CA GLY A 221 -20.80 -1.75 -3.13
C GLY A 221 -20.06 -2.59 -2.08
N ARG A 222 -19.11 -3.42 -2.50
CA ARG A 222 -18.42 -4.40 -1.64
C ARG A 222 -17.32 -3.81 -0.76
N VAL A 223 -16.91 -2.56 -1.00
CA VAL A 223 -15.83 -1.89 -0.26
C VAL A 223 -16.40 -0.71 0.56
N PRO A 224 -16.93 -0.96 1.76
CA PRO A 224 -17.55 0.07 2.59
C PRO A 224 -16.57 1.20 2.94
N GLY A 225 -17.05 2.45 2.89
CA GLY A 225 -16.25 3.62 3.28
C GLY A 225 -15.27 4.10 2.21
N SER A 226 -15.09 3.36 1.11
CA SER A 226 -14.30 3.82 -0.03
C SER A 226 -14.99 4.97 -0.77
N GLN A 227 -14.18 5.75 -1.48
CA GLN A 227 -14.67 6.71 -2.45
C GLN A 227 -14.93 6.02 -3.79
N PRO A 228 -15.90 6.45 -4.60
CA PRO A 228 -16.08 5.96 -5.96
C PRO A 228 -14.85 6.28 -6.83
N LEU A 229 -14.70 5.57 -7.93
CA LEU A 229 -13.68 5.90 -8.93
C LEU A 229 -13.96 7.29 -9.51
N GLN A 230 -12.92 8.07 -9.68
CA GLN A 230 -12.99 9.34 -10.38
C GLN A 230 -13.11 9.10 -11.89
N ALA A 231 -13.68 10.06 -12.62
CA ALA A 231 -13.80 9.98 -14.07
C ALA A 231 -12.43 9.77 -14.73
N GLY A 232 -12.33 8.76 -15.57
CA GLY A 232 -11.08 8.38 -16.26
C GLY A 232 -10.12 7.53 -15.43
N VAL A 233 -10.46 7.18 -14.20
CA VAL A 233 -9.71 6.23 -13.36
C VAL A 233 -10.42 4.89 -13.43
N GLY A 234 -9.91 3.98 -14.26
CA GLY A 234 -10.52 2.66 -14.48
C GLY A 234 -10.40 1.69 -13.30
N ALA A 235 -9.36 1.86 -12.45
CA ALA A 235 -9.18 1.10 -11.22
C ALA A 235 -8.19 1.79 -10.27
N ARG A 236 -8.36 1.59 -8.95
CA ARG A 236 -7.39 2.04 -7.91
C ARG A 236 -7.53 1.25 -6.61
N GLY A 237 -6.50 1.30 -5.75
CA GLY A 237 -6.63 0.87 -4.37
C GLY A 237 -7.69 1.69 -3.63
N ALA A 238 -8.51 1.05 -2.79
CA ALA A 238 -9.68 1.66 -2.18
C ALA A 238 -9.81 1.42 -0.67
N ALA A 239 -9.34 0.29 -0.17
CA ALA A 239 -9.39 0.00 1.27
C ALA A 239 -8.29 -0.96 1.72
N PHE A 240 -7.82 -0.79 2.95
CA PHE A 240 -7.04 -1.78 3.69
C PHE A 240 -7.92 -2.55 4.66
N THR A 241 -7.76 -3.86 4.71
CA THR A 241 -8.26 -4.67 5.83
C THR A 241 -7.11 -4.92 6.79
N ILE A 242 -7.29 -4.56 8.05
CA ILE A 242 -6.26 -4.48 9.07
C ILE A 242 -6.66 -5.37 10.25
N GLY A 243 -5.77 -6.27 10.66
CA GLY A 243 -5.94 -7.11 11.83
C GLY A 243 -5.53 -6.41 13.11
N VAL A 244 -6.39 -6.46 14.10
CA VAL A 244 -6.19 -5.88 15.44
C VAL A 244 -6.33 -6.95 16.52
N ASP A 245 -5.64 -6.77 17.66
CA ASP A 245 -5.82 -7.65 18.82
C ASP A 245 -7.20 -7.44 19.50
N SER A 246 -7.80 -6.25 19.33
CA SER A 246 -9.10 -5.93 19.91
C SER A 246 -9.78 -4.80 19.14
N VAL A 247 -10.93 -5.12 18.53
CA VAL A 247 -11.79 -4.14 17.86
C VAL A 247 -12.30 -3.07 18.84
N GLU A 248 -12.59 -3.43 20.09
CA GLU A 248 -13.06 -2.48 21.11
C GLU A 248 -11.95 -1.48 21.48
N ARG A 249 -10.71 -1.92 21.69
CA ARG A 249 -9.57 -1.02 21.96
C ARG A 249 -9.24 -0.16 20.73
N CYS A 250 -9.33 -0.71 19.53
CA CYS A 250 -9.19 0.05 18.29
C CYS A 250 -10.25 1.17 18.23
N ARG A 251 -11.50 0.84 18.54
CA ARG A 251 -12.61 1.80 18.58
C ARG A 251 -12.37 2.94 19.59
N TRP A 252 -11.78 2.63 20.74
CA TRP A 252 -11.41 3.66 21.73
C TRP A 252 -10.32 4.58 21.20
N ALA A 253 -9.28 4.04 20.57
CA ALA A 253 -8.23 4.86 19.97
C ALA A 253 -8.76 5.79 18.87
N LEU A 254 -9.67 5.31 18.02
CA LEU A 254 -10.31 6.14 16.99
C LEU A 254 -11.18 7.25 17.59
N ARG A 255 -11.90 6.97 18.70
CA ARG A 255 -12.68 8.00 19.41
C ARG A 255 -11.79 9.06 20.05
N ASP A 256 -10.70 8.64 20.68
CA ASP A 256 -9.73 9.53 21.30
C ASP A 256 -9.08 10.46 20.26
N GLY A 257 -8.77 9.91 19.07
CA GLY A 257 -8.29 10.68 17.93
C GLY A 257 -9.35 11.52 17.21
N GLY A 258 -10.64 11.43 17.62
CA GLY A 258 -11.73 12.14 16.99
C GLY A 258 -12.04 11.66 15.55
N VAL A 259 -11.74 10.38 15.25
CA VAL A 259 -11.90 9.82 13.90
C VAL A 259 -13.32 9.22 13.74
N PRO A 260 -14.12 9.67 12.76
CA PRO A 260 -15.39 9.07 12.43
C PRO A 260 -15.24 7.61 12.00
N HIS A 261 -16.08 6.75 12.55
CA HIS A 261 -16.08 5.33 12.24
C HIS A 261 -17.44 4.71 12.48
N ARG A 262 -17.70 3.54 11.90
CA ARG A 262 -18.92 2.75 12.10
C ARG A 262 -18.60 1.27 12.20
N LEU A 263 -19.38 0.53 12.97
CA LEU A 263 -19.32 -0.93 13.05
C LEU A 263 -20.28 -1.52 12.01
N LEU A 264 -19.77 -2.37 11.13
CA LEU A 264 -20.54 -3.13 10.14
C LEU A 264 -20.30 -4.64 10.39
N GLY A 265 -21.26 -5.30 11.02
CA GLY A 265 -21.02 -6.64 11.54
C GLY A 265 -19.92 -6.63 12.59
N ASP A 266 -18.85 -7.38 12.35
CA ASP A 266 -17.64 -7.47 13.18
C ASP A 266 -16.50 -6.51 12.73
N THR A 267 -16.73 -5.76 11.67
CA THR A 267 -15.71 -4.90 11.04
C THR A 267 -15.93 -3.43 11.41
N LEU A 268 -14.90 -2.81 11.96
CA LEU A 268 -14.91 -1.38 12.24
C LEU A 268 -14.39 -0.63 11.00
N VAL A 269 -15.21 0.25 10.44
CA VAL A 269 -14.95 0.93 9.18
C VAL A 269 -14.67 2.41 9.41
N VAL A 270 -13.52 2.89 8.94
CA VAL A 270 -13.16 4.31 8.84
C VAL A 270 -13.26 4.73 7.37
N PRO A 271 -13.96 5.84 7.06
CA PRO A 271 -14.07 6.34 5.68
C PRO A 271 -12.73 6.76 5.08
N ALA A 272 -12.60 6.64 3.77
CA ALA A 272 -11.39 6.98 3.02
C ALA A 272 -10.90 8.42 3.22
N SER A 273 -11.79 9.37 3.51
CA SER A 273 -11.46 10.77 3.82
C SER A 273 -10.57 10.95 5.07
N HIS A 274 -10.42 9.91 5.90
CA HIS A 274 -9.58 9.91 7.09
C HIS A 274 -8.35 9.00 6.98
N GLY A 275 -8.21 8.26 5.88
CA GLY A 275 -7.09 7.35 5.60
C GLY A 275 -6.29 7.75 4.37
N CYS A 276 -6.21 9.05 4.06
CA CYS A 276 -5.50 9.56 2.89
C CYS A 276 -5.97 8.87 1.59
N GLY A 277 -7.29 8.89 1.33
CA GLY A 277 -7.90 8.28 0.16
C GLY A 277 -8.21 6.78 0.28
N MET A 278 -7.79 6.12 1.36
CA MET A 278 -8.01 4.69 1.62
C MET A 278 -8.99 4.48 2.78
N ALA A 279 -10.06 3.71 2.57
CA ALA A 279 -10.89 3.26 3.67
C ALA A 279 -10.12 2.24 4.54
N LEU A 280 -10.40 2.20 5.85
CA LEU A 280 -9.75 1.25 6.75
C LEU A 280 -10.80 0.34 7.38
N HIS A 281 -10.61 -0.96 7.23
CA HIS A 281 -11.48 -2.00 7.78
C HIS A 281 -10.72 -2.76 8.86
N PHE A 282 -11.02 -2.49 10.14
CA PHE A 282 -10.39 -3.19 11.25
C PHE A 282 -11.18 -4.42 11.65
N ARG A 283 -10.51 -5.57 11.76
CA ARG A 283 -11.06 -6.86 12.20
C ARG A 283 -10.21 -7.45 13.30
N GLU A 284 -10.84 -8.11 14.25
CA GLU A 284 -10.14 -8.89 15.27
C GLU A 284 -9.46 -10.12 14.64
N LEU A 285 -8.23 -10.45 15.12
CA LEU A 285 -7.41 -11.56 14.62
C LEU A 285 -7.83 -12.91 15.22
#